data_a10b5d6576249cfa05e26293930b7b4c
#
_entry.id   a10b5d6576249cfa05e26293930b7b4c
#
_cell.length_a   1.000
_cell.length_b   1.000
_cell.length_c   1.000
_cell.angle_alpha   90.00
_cell.angle_beta   90.00
_cell.angle_gamma   90.00
#
_symmetry.space_group_name_H-M   'P 1'
#
loop_
_entity.id
_entity.type
_entity.pdbx_description
1 polymer ?
#
loop_
_entity_poly.entity_id
_entity_poly.type
_entity_poly.pdbx_seq_one_letter_code
_entity_poly.pdbx_strand_id
1 'polypeptide(L)'
;MSESLKNCDKIRSFPITERYRNIDIIYEDNHLLVVCKPANMLSQRDRTGDHDLQSLLKQWLKDRYRKPGEVFLGLVQRLDRPTRGVMVLARTSKAASRLSEQIRKRIFKKEYLAVVLGKNIKNRELIHHLEKDASRNMAVVTSGQAEPVGSSGKPGPGGPRGSRLAVLDVTHLETQGEHSLVKIDLKTGRFHQIRAQLAAEGTPIAGDNKYGSKVSQTRHLALMCHKIAFEHPTRRESMQFTAGLPEEFPWDKFRRPR
;
A
#
# COMPACT_ATOMS: atom_id res chain seq x y z
N MET A 1 -5.46 -27.33 17.16
CA MET A 1 -6.33 -26.21 17.61
C MET A 1 -6.34 -25.20 16.49
N SER A 2 -7.41 -25.20 15.68
CA SER A 2 -7.53 -24.28 14.54
C SER A 2 -7.97 -22.91 15.07
N GLU A 3 -7.06 -21.94 15.06
CA GLU A 3 -7.41 -20.55 15.30
C GLU A 3 -8.38 -20.09 14.21
N SER A 4 -9.60 -19.81 14.63
CA SER A 4 -10.66 -19.24 13.81
C SER A 4 -10.22 -17.84 13.32
N LEU A 5 -9.64 -17.77 12.13
CA LEU A 5 -9.52 -16.55 11.37
C LEU A 5 -10.95 -16.03 11.13
N LYS A 6 -11.34 -14.98 11.81
CA LYS A 6 -12.56 -14.24 11.45
C LYS A 6 -12.31 -13.58 10.09
N ASN A 7 -12.56 -14.38 9.05
CA ASN A 7 -12.57 -13.90 7.68
C ASN A 7 -13.76 -12.94 7.56
N CYS A 8 -13.46 -11.64 7.47
CA CYS A 8 -14.48 -10.60 7.30
C CYS A 8 -14.90 -10.55 5.82
N ASP A 9 -15.41 -11.69 5.29
CA ASP A 9 -15.88 -11.82 3.90
C ASP A 9 -17.18 -11.04 3.62
N LYS A 10 -17.74 -10.35 4.61
CA LYS A 10 -18.85 -9.42 4.44
C LYS A 10 -18.38 -8.00 4.75
N ILE A 11 -17.55 -7.47 3.84
CA ILE A 11 -17.27 -6.04 3.81
C ILE A 11 -18.60 -5.33 3.46
N ARG A 12 -19.30 -4.84 4.47
CA ARG A 12 -20.29 -3.78 4.25
C ARG A 12 -19.48 -2.49 4.03
N SER A 13 -18.99 -2.29 2.81
CA SER A 13 -18.48 -0.99 2.41
C SER A 13 -19.66 -0.03 2.38
N PHE A 14 -19.64 0.95 3.26
CA PHE A 14 -20.56 2.09 3.17
C PHE A 14 -19.79 3.21 2.47
N PRO A 15 -20.09 3.52 1.20
CA PRO A 15 -19.50 4.70 0.57
C PRO A 15 -19.91 5.92 1.38
N ILE A 16 -18.94 6.67 1.85
CA ILE A 16 -19.23 7.98 2.42
C ILE A 16 -19.55 8.91 1.25
N THR A 17 -20.60 9.71 1.41
CA THR A 17 -21.20 10.60 0.40
C THR A 17 -20.16 11.37 -0.43
N GLU A 18 -20.57 11.96 -1.55
CA GLU A 18 -19.76 12.83 -2.43
C GLU A 18 -18.96 13.89 -1.69
N ARG A 19 -19.51 14.43 -0.59
CA ARG A 19 -18.81 15.38 0.31
C ARG A 19 -17.46 14.86 0.80
N TYR A 20 -17.31 13.53 0.97
CA TYR A 20 -16.09 12.86 1.43
C TYR A 20 -15.43 12.03 0.32
N ARG A 21 -15.75 12.33 -0.95
CA ARG A 21 -15.16 11.70 -2.13
C ARG A 21 -15.32 10.18 -2.19
N ASN A 22 -16.46 9.66 -1.74
CA ASN A 22 -16.81 8.24 -1.83
C ASN A 22 -15.71 7.30 -1.30
N ILE A 23 -15.17 7.60 -0.11
CA ILE A 23 -14.20 6.73 0.55
C ILE A 23 -14.95 5.51 1.13
N ASP A 24 -14.55 4.30 0.80
CA ASP A 24 -15.12 3.09 1.38
C ASP A 24 -14.59 2.84 2.78
N ILE A 25 -15.50 2.79 3.76
CA ILE A 25 -15.21 2.34 5.13
C ILE A 25 -15.37 0.82 5.17
N ILE A 26 -14.28 0.12 5.46
CA ILE A 26 -14.24 -1.34 5.53
C ILE A 26 -14.56 -1.83 6.94
N TYR A 27 -14.04 -1.13 7.96
CA TYR A 27 -14.22 -1.48 9.36
C TYR A 27 -14.09 -0.26 10.25
N GLU A 28 -14.86 -0.23 11.31
CA GLU A 28 -14.81 0.81 12.32
C GLU A 28 -15.07 0.24 13.72
N ASP A 29 -14.24 0.62 14.68
CA ASP A 29 -14.51 0.45 16.12
C ASP A 29 -13.94 1.63 16.93
N ASN A 30 -13.89 1.50 18.27
CA ASN A 30 -13.38 2.57 19.12
C ASN A 30 -11.87 2.86 18.96
N HIS A 31 -11.11 1.96 18.34
CA HIS A 31 -9.66 2.02 18.24
C HIS A 31 -9.16 2.13 16.82
N LEU A 32 -9.91 1.63 15.85
CA LEU A 32 -9.51 1.48 14.45
C LEU A 32 -10.53 2.06 13.49
N LEU A 33 -10.03 2.55 12.39
CA LEU A 33 -10.80 2.85 11.18
C LEU A 33 -10.04 2.26 9.99
N VAL A 34 -10.64 1.27 9.30
CA VAL A 34 -10.06 0.67 8.10
C VAL A 34 -10.84 1.15 6.89
N VAL A 35 -10.13 1.62 5.88
CA VAL A 35 -10.72 2.24 4.69
C VAL A 35 -10.03 1.76 3.42
N CYS A 36 -10.69 1.90 2.28
CA CYS A 36 -10.05 1.82 0.98
C CYS A 36 -9.71 3.23 0.48
N LYS A 37 -8.43 3.59 0.46
CA LYS A 37 -7.99 4.87 -0.10
C LYS A 37 -8.17 4.85 -1.63
N PRO A 38 -8.87 5.81 -2.23
CA PRO A 38 -8.94 5.91 -3.70
C PRO A 38 -7.58 6.29 -4.30
N ALA A 39 -7.41 6.01 -5.59
CA ALA A 39 -6.26 6.50 -6.35
C ALA A 39 -6.24 8.04 -6.39
N ASN A 40 -5.06 8.63 -6.55
CA ASN A 40 -4.82 10.07 -6.66
C ASN A 40 -5.24 10.92 -5.44
N MET A 41 -5.50 10.30 -4.29
CA MET A 41 -5.73 10.99 -3.02
C MET A 41 -4.48 10.92 -2.14
N LEU A 42 -4.12 12.03 -1.51
CA LEU A 42 -3.06 12.07 -0.50
C LEU A 42 -3.47 11.27 0.75
N SER A 43 -2.53 10.56 1.38
CA SER A 43 -2.80 9.90 2.66
C SER A 43 -2.88 10.89 3.82
N GLN A 44 -2.09 11.96 3.77
CA GLN A 44 -2.05 13.06 4.72
C GLN A 44 -1.73 14.35 4.00
N ARG A 45 -2.02 15.49 4.60
CA ARG A 45 -1.75 16.83 4.09
C ARG A 45 -0.27 17.00 3.72
N ASP A 46 -0.03 17.61 2.56
CA ASP A 46 1.28 18.04 2.10
C ASP A 46 1.28 19.54 1.72
N ARG A 47 2.31 19.98 1.02
CA ARG A 47 2.46 21.38 0.60
C ARG A 47 1.54 21.81 -0.55
N THR A 48 0.86 20.88 -1.22
CA THR A 48 0.00 21.20 -2.36
C THR A 48 -1.33 21.82 -1.95
N GLY A 49 -1.76 21.61 -0.69
CA GLY A 49 -3.07 22.05 -0.21
C GLY A 49 -4.24 21.17 -0.69
N ASP A 50 -3.95 20.11 -1.44
CA ASP A 50 -4.97 19.17 -1.90
C ASP A 50 -5.63 18.42 -0.75
N HIS A 51 -6.87 17.97 -0.97
CA HIS A 51 -7.57 17.13 0.01
C HIS A 51 -6.81 15.84 0.28
N ASP A 52 -6.74 15.49 1.55
CA ASP A 52 -6.10 14.26 2.01
C ASP A 52 -7.07 13.37 2.79
N LEU A 53 -6.79 12.07 2.76
CA LEU A 53 -7.61 11.04 3.40
C LEU A 53 -7.80 11.30 4.90
N GLN A 54 -6.73 11.62 5.61
CA GLN A 54 -6.76 11.80 7.07
C GLN A 54 -7.67 12.96 7.48
N SER A 55 -7.55 14.11 6.81
CA SER A 55 -8.37 15.29 7.10
C SER A 55 -9.85 15.06 6.78
N LEU A 56 -10.16 14.43 5.64
CA LEU A 56 -11.51 14.07 5.26
C LEU A 56 -12.15 13.11 6.27
N LEU A 57 -11.42 12.07 6.70
CA LEU A 57 -11.91 11.10 7.67
C LEU A 57 -12.07 11.68 9.08
N LYS A 58 -11.21 12.62 9.50
CA LYS A 58 -11.39 13.37 10.75
C LYS A 58 -12.69 14.16 10.72
N GLN A 59 -12.95 14.89 9.62
CA GLN A 59 -14.18 15.64 9.46
C GLN A 59 -15.40 14.72 9.44
N TRP A 60 -15.34 13.60 8.72
CA TRP A 60 -16.40 12.61 8.70
C TRP A 60 -16.72 12.05 10.10
N LEU A 61 -15.68 11.69 10.89
CA LEU A 61 -15.87 11.22 12.26
C LEU A 61 -16.47 12.32 13.15
N LYS A 62 -16.06 13.58 12.97
CA LYS A 62 -16.60 14.73 13.71
C LYS A 62 -18.09 14.90 13.43
N ASP A 63 -18.49 14.86 12.17
CA ASP A 63 -19.88 15.04 11.75
C ASP A 63 -20.73 13.82 12.19
N ARG A 64 -20.25 12.59 11.95
CA ARG A 64 -20.96 11.36 12.29
C ARG A 64 -21.29 11.24 13.79
N TYR A 65 -20.32 11.61 14.63
CA TYR A 65 -20.45 11.49 16.09
C TYR A 65 -20.76 12.82 16.79
N ARG A 66 -21.04 13.87 16.03
CA ARG A 66 -21.35 15.23 16.54
C ARG A 66 -20.34 15.69 17.62
N LYS A 67 -19.05 15.43 17.38
CA LYS A 67 -18.00 15.77 18.34
C LYS A 67 -17.77 17.27 18.38
N PRO A 68 -17.79 17.92 19.58
CA PRO A 68 -17.61 19.37 19.68
C PRO A 68 -16.16 19.81 19.43
N GLY A 69 -15.17 18.93 19.66
CA GLY A 69 -13.74 19.24 19.56
C GLY A 69 -13.05 18.57 18.38
N GLU A 70 -11.71 18.61 18.40
CA GLU A 70 -10.87 17.95 17.42
C GLU A 70 -10.92 16.42 17.55
N VAL A 71 -10.88 15.74 16.41
CA VAL A 71 -10.88 14.28 16.35
C VAL A 71 -9.44 13.79 16.14
N PHE A 72 -8.97 12.96 17.06
CA PHE A 72 -7.71 12.25 16.84
C PHE A 72 -7.92 11.12 15.81
N LEU A 73 -7.06 11.09 14.79
CA LEU A 73 -6.98 9.99 13.84
C LEU A 73 -5.52 9.86 13.40
N GLY A 74 -4.82 8.83 13.92
CA GLY A 74 -3.39 8.62 13.70
C GLY A 74 -3.12 7.80 12.44
N LEU A 75 -2.21 8.26 11.59
CA LEU A 75 -1.66 7.48 10.49
C LEU A 75 -0.50 6.62 10.98
N VAL A 76 -0.57 5.31 10.74
CA VAL A 76 0.50 4.35 11.05
C VAL A 76 1.19 3.84 9.79
N GLN A 77 0.54 4.00 8.64
CA GLN A 77 1.07 3.68 7.31
C GLN A 77 0.61 4.74 6.30
N ARG A 78 1.31 4.82 5.18
CA ARG A 78 0.95 5.71 4.07
C ARG A 78 0.99 4.93 2.76
N LEU A 79 0.12 5.29 1.85
CA LEU A 79 0.20 4.93 0.44
C LEU A 79 0.58 6.18 -0.35
N ASP A 80 1.34 6.01 -1.41
CA ASP A 80 1.64 7.10 -2.33
C ASP A 80 0.35 7.67 -2.92
N ARG A 81 0.36 8.94 -3.31
CA ARG A 81 -0.82 9.62 -3.87
C ARG A 81 -1.54 8.79 -4.94
N PRO A 82 -0.85 8.27 -5.99
CA PRO A 82 -1.51 7.49 -7.05
C PRO A 82 -1.91 6.07 -6.63
N THR A 83 -1.33 5.53 -5.55
CA THR A 83 -1.61 4.18 -5.07
C THR A 83 -2.93 4.13 -4.33
N ARG A 84 -3.79 3.17 -4.69
CA ARG A 84 -5.06 2.89 -4.01
C ARG A 84 -4.93 1.73 -3.01
N GLY A 85 -5.98 1.47 -2.22
CA GLY A 85 -6.12 0.23 -1.45
C GLY A 85 -6.31 0.40 0.05
N VAL A 86 -6.24 -0.72 0.75
CA VAL A 86 -6.60 -0.81 2.17
C VAL A 86 -5.60 -0.07 3.05
N MET A 87 -6.14 0.76 3.93
CA MET A 87 -5.38 1.48 4.96
C MET A 87 -6.08 1.36 6.31
N VAL A 88 -5.30 1.20 7.40
CA VAL A 88 -5.78 1.33 8.76
C VAL A 88 -5.30 2.64 9.38
N LEU A 89 -6.21 3.33 10.05
CA LEU A 89 -5.95 4.52 10.85
C LEU A 89 -6.33 4.23 12.30
N ALA A 90 -5.55 4.78 13.23
CA ALA A 90 -5.79 4.59 14.66
C ALA A 90 -6.67 5.72 15.22
N ARG A 91 -7.76 5.38 15.90
CA ARG A 91 -8.68 6.35 16.53
C ARG A 91 -8.22 6.81 17.92
N THR A 92 -7.15 6.21 18.44
CA THR A 92 -6.52 6.59 19.72
C THR A 92 -4.99 6.58 19.59
N SER A 93 -4.30 7.42 20.37
CA SER A 93 -2.83 7.46 20.43
C SER A 93 -2.23 6.12 20.86
N LYS A 94 -2.88 5.42 21.80
CA LYS A 94 -2.48 4.08 22.26
C LYS A 94 -2.55 3.04 21.15
N ALA A 95 -3.61 3.07 20.33
CA ALA A 95 -3.73 2.20 19.16
C ALA A 95 -2.66 2.52 18.10
N ALA A 96 -2.40 3.81 17.84
CA ALA A 96 -1.36 4.25 16.92
C ALA A 96 0.03 3.75 17.32
N SER A 97 0.38 3.89 18.60
CA SER A 97 1.65 3.40 19.15
C SER A 97 1.80 1.88 18.97
N ARG A 98 0.77 1.11 19.33
CA ARG A 98 0.79 -0.36 19.24
C ARG A 98 0.87 -0.87 17.79
N LEU A 99 0.12 -0.26 16.87
CA LEU A 99 0.21 -0.59 15.43
C LEU A 99 1.59 -0.22 14.86
N SER A 100 2.14 0.92 15.25
CA SER A 100 3.50 1.32 14.85
C SER A 100 4.57 0.35 15.37
N GLU A 101 4.37 -0.22 16.56
CA GLU A 101 5.23 -1.26 17.10
C GLU A 101 5.12 -2.56 16.30
N GLN A 102 3.92 -2.98 15.92
CA GLN A 102 3.71 -4.15 15.05
C GLN A 102 4.39 -3.99 13.68
N ILE A 103 4.36 -2.77 13.11
CA ILE A 103 5.06 -2.46 11.86
C ILE A 103 6.59 -2.61 12.06
N ARG A 104 7.15 -2.08 13.15
CA ARG A 104 8.58 -2.23 13.47
C ARG A 104 8.99 -3.68 13.67
N LYS A 105 8.14 -4.48 14.34
CA LYS A 105 8.36 -5.91 14.58
C LYS A 105 8.03 -6.80 13.38
N ARG A 106 7.59 -6.23 12.25
CA ARG A 106 7.17 -6.94 11.04
C ARG A 106 6.01 -7.93 11.25
N ILE A 107 5.21 -7.73 12.28
CA ILE A 107 3.95 -8.44 12.54
C ILE A 107 2.88 -7.94 11.57
N PHE A 108 2.82 -6.61 11.37
CA PHE A 108 1.91 -5.97 10.43
C PHE A 108 2.31 -6.34 8.99
N LYS A 109 1.47 -7.11 8.31
CA LYS A 109 1.69 -7.57 6.93
C LYS A 109 0.94 -6.69 5.94
N LYS A 110 1.54 -6.47 4.78
CA LYS A 110 0.95 -5.75 3.65
C LYS A 110 1.24 -6.54 2.38
N GLU A 111 0.18 -6.85 1.65
CA GLU A 111 0.26 -7.47 0.34
C GLU A 111 -0.25 -6.47 -0.70
N TYR A 112 0.52 -6.29 -1.74
CA TYR A 112 0.14 -5.44 -2.87
C TYR A 112 -0.14 -6.28 -4.10
N LEU A 113 -1.03 -5.76 -4.94
CA LEU A 113 -1.19 -6.24 -6.30
C LEU A 113 -0.78 -5.11 -7.25
N ALA A 114 -0.12 -5.49 -8.34
CA ALA A 114 0.21 -4.58 -9.41
C ALA A 114 -0.04 -5.24 -10.76
N VAL A 115 -0.45 -4.44 -11.75
CA VAL A 115 -0.39 -4.85 -13.15
C VAL A 115 0.84 -4.21 -13.77
N VAL A 116 1.77 -5.05 -14.25
CA VAL A 116 3.04 -4.62 -14.84
C VAL A 116 3.04 -4.87 -16.35
N LEU A 117 3.92 -4.16 -17.06
CA LEU A 117 4.18 -4.39 -18.48
C LEU A 117 5.22 -5.51 -18.64
N GLY A 118 4.91 -6.52 -19.44
CA GLY A 118 5.78 -7.67 -19.72
C GLY A 118 5.08 -9.00 -19.50
N LYS A 119 5.54 -10.03 -20.21
CA LYS A 119 4.91 -11.38 -20.22
C LYS A 119 5.64 -12.40 -19.35
N ASN A 120 6.94 -12.31 -19.21
CA ASN A 120 7.76 -13.34 -18.58
C ASN A 120 8.22 -12.94 -17.19
N ILE A 121 7.26 -12.63 -16.32
CA ILE A 121 7.57 -12.23 -14.95
C ILE A 121 7.93 -13.47 -14.14
N LYS A 122 9.14 -13.48 -13.58
CA LYS A 122 9.61 -14.58 -12.72
C LYS A 122 9.30 -14.29 -11.26
N ASN A 123 8.95 -15.32 -10.51
CA ASN A 123 8.87 -15.24 -9.04
C ASN A 123 10.28 -15.04 -8.50
N ARG A 124 10.49 -13.97 -7.74
CA ARG A 124 11.80 -13.66 -7.18
C ARG A 124 11.74 -12.63 -6.07
N GLU A 125 12.76 -12.63 -5.25
CA GLU A 125 13.06 -11.54 -4.34
C GLU A 125 13.85 -10.45 -5.08
N LEU A 126 13.46 -9.19 -4.90
CA LEU A 126 14.17 -8.03 -5.39
C LEU A 126 14.87 -7.32 -4.25
N ILE A 127 16.19 -7.25 -4.33
CA ILE A 127 17.07 -6.63 -3.32
C ILE A 127 17.85 -5.50 -4.00
N HIS A 128 17.54 -4.25 -3.65
CA HIS A 128 18.18 -3.07 -4.22
C HIS A 128 18.52 -2.05 -3.15
N HIS A 129 19.45 -1.16 -3.44
CA HIS A 129 19.64 0.07 -2.68
C HIS A 129 18.89 1.22 -3.36
N LEU A 130 18.05 1.91 -2.60
CA LEU A 130 17.25 3.04 -3.10
C LEU A 130 17.72 4.34 -2.45
N GLU A 131 17.89 5.36 -3.26
CA GLU A 131 18.11 6.75 -2.85
C GLU A 131 16.93 7.61 -3.28
N LYS A 132 16.60 8.64 -2.49
CA LYS A 132 15.58 9.61 -2.86
C LYS A 132 16.22 10.76 -3.64
N ASP A 133 15.92 10.86 -4.92
CA ASP A 133 16.14 12.07 -5.70
C ASP A 133 15.08 13.12 -5.32
N ALA A 134 15.50 14.12 -4.53
CA ALA A 134 14.60 15.16 -4.04
C ALA A 134 14.14 16.10 -5.17
N SER A 135 14.98 16.33 -6.19
CA SER A 135 14.68 17.24 -7.32
C SER A 135 13.55 16.70 -8.19
N ARG A 136 13.58 15.38 -8.47
CA ARG A 136 12.57 14.66 -9.25
C ARG A 136 11.43 14.12 -8.39
N ASN A 137 11.59 14.16 -7.06
CA ASN A 137 10.72 13.48 -6.11
C ASN A 137 10.50 12.00 -6.47
N MET A 138 11.59 11.30 -6.77
CA MET A 138 11.62 9.88 -7.17
C MET A 138 12.55 9.08 -6.24
N ALA A 139 12.34 7.76 -6.20
CA ALA A 139 13.36 6.84 -5.72
C ALA A 139 14.17 6.33 -6.92
N VAL A 140 15.48 6.24 -6.75
CA VAL A 140 16.41 5.76 -7.77
C VAL A 140 17.12 4.54 -7.24
N VAL A 141 17.25 3.49 -8.06
CA VAL A 141 18.08 2.34 -7.76
C VAL A 141 19.54 2.74 -7.98
N THR A 142 20.37 2.69 -6.93
CA THR A 142 21.77 3.15 -6.96
C THR A 142 22.79 2.02 -7.14
N SER A 143 22.38 0.75 -6.96
CA SER A 143 23.19 -0.44 -7.23
C SER A 143 22.26 -1.54 -7.75
N GLY A 144 22.79 -2.39 -8.63
CA GLY A 144 22.12 -3.62 -9.06
C GLY A 144 21.79 -4.53 -7.87
N GLN A 145 21.29 -5.75 -8.14
CA GLN A 145 20.93 -6.69 -7.08
C GLN A 145 22.03 -6.78 -6.02
N ALA A 146 21.71 -6.33 -4.81
CA ALA A 146 22.60 -6.52 -3.67
C ALA A 146 22.66 -8.02 -3.36
N GLU A 147 23.86 -8.53 -3.02
CA GLU A 147 24.03 -9.90 -2.58
C GLU A 147 23.03 -10.27 -1.48
N PRO A 148 22.50 -11.51 -1.47
CA PRO A 148 21.59 -11.97 -0.43
C PRO A 148 22.19 -11.73 0.94
N VAL A 149 21.37 -11.21 1.87
CA VAL A 149 21.79 -11.03 3.26
C VAL A 149 22.26 -12.36 3.82
N GLY A 150 23.53 -12.46 4.14
CA GLY A 150 24.11 -13.65 4.78
C GLY A 150 23.33 -14.00 6.05
N SER A 151 23.45 -15.23 6.51
CA SER A 151 22.73 -15.87 7.64
C SER A 151 22.71 -15.11 8.97
N SER A 152 23.40 -13.98 9.09
CA SER A 152 23.44 -13.10 10.27
C SER A 152 22.33 -12.04 10.35
N GLY A 153 21.43 -11.94 9.37
CA GLY A 153 20.26 -11.05 9.42
C GLY A 153 20.54 -9.54 9.48
N LYS A 154 21.81 -9.12 9.41
CA LYS A 154 22.17 -7.70 9.36
C LYS A 154 22.48 -7.29 7.93
N PRO A 155 21.91 -6.16 7.43
CA PRO A 155 22.28 -5.64 6.11
C PRO A 155 23.78 -5.32 6.11
N GLY A 156 24.51 -5.86 5.14
CA GLY A 156 25.89 -5.51 4.92
C GLY A 156 26.05 -4.00 4.65
N PRO A 157 27.18 -3.37 5.05
CA PRO A 157 27.41 -1.92 4.94
C PRO A 157 27.73 -1.44 3.51
N GLY A 158 27.32 -2.16 2.46
CA GLY A 158 27.83 -2.01 1.09
C GLY A 158 27.03 -1.12 0.13
N GLY A 159 26.06 -0.32 0.57
CA GLY A 159 25.33 0.60 -0.32
C GLY A 159 25.96 2.00 -0.41
N PRO A 160 25.78 2.75 -1.52
CA PRO A 160 26.23 4.14 -1.65
C PRO A 160 25.71 5.01 -0.49
N ARG A 161 26.51 6.02 -0.09
CA ARG A 161 26.12 6.96 0.98
C ARG A 161 24.76 7.56 0.68
N GLY A 162 23.83 7.51 1.66
CA GLY A 162 22.45 8.03 1.51
C GLY A 162 21.43 7.03 1.00
N SER A 163 21.86 5.91 0.43
CA SER A 163 20.95 4.86 -0.03
C SER A 163 20.44 3.98 1.11
N ARG A 164 19.30 3.32 0.88
CA ARG A 164 18.66 2.42 1.86
C ARG A 164 18.31 1.09 1.22
N LEU A 165 18.62 0.01 1.90
CA LEU A 165 18.23 -1.34 1.46
C LEU A 165 16.71 -1.43 1.33
N ALA A 166 16.26 -1.96 0.20
CA ALA A 166 14.88 -2.18 -0.20
C ALA A 166 14.69 -3.62 -0.66
N VAL A 167 13.82 -4.37 0.01
CA VAL A 167 13.58 -5.79 -0.24
C VAL A 167 12.09 -6.03 -0.39
N LEU A 168 11.70 -6.75 -1.43
CA LEU A 168 10.35 -7.24 -1.67
C LEU A 168 10.36 -8.56 -2.46
N ASP A 169 9.32 -9.36 -2.28
CA ASP A 169 9.07 -10.54 -3.11
C ASP A 169 8.07 -10.21 -4.21
N VAL A 170 8.33 -10.67 -5.42
CA VAL A 170 7.39 -10.64 -6.55
C VAL A 170 6.94 -12.06 -6.83
N THR A 171 5.62 -12.27 -6.89
CA THR A 171 4.99 -13.52 -7.32
C THR A 171 4.12 -13.22 -8.55
N HIS A 172 4.40 -13.87 -9.65
CA HIS A 172 3.56 -13.82 -10.85
C HIS A 172 2.25 -14.57 -10.59
N LEU A 173 1.13 -13.99 -10.94
CA LEU A 173 -0.19 -14.61 -10.79
C LEU A 173 -0.80 -15.00 -12.13
N GLU A 174 -0.84 -14.08 -13.10
CA GLU A 174 -1.50 -14.29 -14.39
C GLU A 174 -0.95 -13.31 -15.42
N THR A 175 -0.98 -13.69 -16.70
CA THR A 175 -0.63 -12.83 -17.84
C THR A 175 -1.78 -12.75 -18.85
N GLN A 176 -2.13 -11.53 -19.26
CA GLN A 176 -3.14 -11.22 -20.26
C GLN A 176 -2.58 -10.22 -21.29
N GLY A 177 -2.19 -10.75 -22.49
CA GLY A 177 -1.50 -9.96 -23.53
C GLY A 177 -0.15 -9.43 -23.04
N GLU A 178 0.07 -8.13 -23.11
CA GLU A 178 1.30 -7.47 -22.66
C GLU A 178 1.30 -7.08 -21.17
N HIS A 179 0.29 -7.52 -20.41
CA HIS A 179 0.11 -7.18 -19.01
C HIS A 179 0.21 -8.43 -18.14
N SER A 180 0.91 -8.33 -17.03
CA SER A 180 0.97 -9.38 -16.02
C SER A 180 0.50 -8.86 -14.67
N LEU A 181 -0.38 -9.62 -14.01
CA LEU A 181 -0.77 -9.40 -12.63
C LEU A 181 0.28 -10.04 -11.72
N VAL A 182 0.81 -9.24 -10.80
CA VAL A 182 1.80 -9.71 -9.82
C VAL A 182 1.36 -9.37 -8.40
N LYS A 183 1.66 -10.29 -7.49
CA LYS A 183 1.57 -10.08 -6.05
C LYS A 183 2.93 -9.65 -5.53
N ILE A 184 2.92 -8.71 -4.58
CA ILE A 184 4.12 -8.12 -4.00
C ILE A 184 4.02 -8.16 -2.48
N ASP A 185 4.99 -8.82 -1.84
CA ASP A 185 5.15 -8.85 -0.40
C ASP A 185 6.32 -7.94 0.02
N LEU A 186 6.01 -6.82 0.67
CA LEU A 186 7.03 -5.86 1.11
C LEU A 186 7.72 -6.31 2.39
N LYS A 187 9.04 -6.52 2.32
CA LYS A 187 9.89 -6.71 3.52
C LYS A 187 10.34 -5.36 4.10
N THR A 188 10.48 -4.34 3.25
CA THR A 188 10.80 -2.96 3.63
C THR A 188 9.78 -2.00 3.04
N GLY A 189 9.66 -0.79 3.59
CA GLY A 189 8.73 0.24 3.09
C GLY A 189 9.46 1.53 2.77
N ARG A 190 10.23 1.57 1.67
CA ARG A 190 10.93 2.77 1.21
C ARG A 190 10.02 3.62 0.33
N PHE A 191 10.37 4.90 0.20
CA PHE A 191 9.67 5.82 -0.69
C PHE A 191 9.65 5.29 -2.12
N HIS A 192 8.48 5.20 -2.75
CA HIS A 192 8.24 4.66 -4.10
C HIS A 192 8.86 3.27 -4.37
N GLN A 193 9.10 2.45 -3.35
CA GLN A 193 9.90 1.23 -3.44
C GLN A 193 9.44 0.30 -4.57
N ILE A 194 8.19 -0.12 -4.57
CA ILE A 194 7.64 -1.07 -5.56
C ILE A 194 7.82 -0.52 -6.98
N ARG A 195 7.50 0.75 -7.16
CA ARG A 195 7.56 1.44 -8.45
C ARG A 195 8.98 1.48 -9.01
N ALA A 196 9.94 1.89 -8.18
CA ALA A 196 11.35 2.00 -8.56
C ALA A 196 11.98 0.63 -8.85
N GLN A 197 11.71 -0.37 -8.00
CA GLN A 197 12.30 -1.70 -8.18
C GLN A 197 11.75 -2.41 -9.42
N LEU A 198 10.42 -2.40 -9.65
CA LEU A 198 9.83 -3.03 -10.82
C LEU A 198 10.27 -2.34 -12.12
N ALA A 199 10.38 -1.01 -12.12
CA ALA A 199 10.87 -0.28 -13.29
C ALA A 199 12.36 -0.59 -13.59
N ALA A 200 13.20 -0.71 -12.56
CA ALA A 200 14.62 -1.09 -12.71
C ALA A 200 14.78 -2.51 -13.31
N GLU A 201 13.82 -3.39 -13.04
CA GLU A 201 13.76 -4.74 -13.59
C GLU A 201 13.16 -4.81 -15.01
N GLY A 202 12.90 -3.66 -15.64
CA GLY A 202 12.31 -3.60 -16.98
C GLY A 202 10.83 -3.96 -17.06
N THR A 203 10.15 -4.06 -15.93
CA THR A 203 8.73 -4.40 -15.81
C THR A 203 7.95 -3.30 -15.08
N PRO A 204 7.89 -2.07 -15.63
CA PRO A 204 7.23 -0.96 -14.97
C PRO A 204 5.73 -1.23 -14.77
N ILE A 205 5.17 -0.63 -13.71
CA ILE A 205 3.75 -0.74 -13.44
C ILE A 205 2.95 0.01 -14.51
N ALA A 206 1.87 -0.56 -14.99
CA ALA A 206 0.99 0.09 -15.96
C ALA A 206 0.44 1.41 -15.38
N GLY A 207 0.50 2.49 -16.17
CA GLY A 207 0.10 3.84 -15.75
C GLY A 207 1.11 4.57 -14.85
N ASP A 208 2.31 4.04 -14.68
CA ASP A 208 3.38 4.73 -13.93
C ASP A 208 4.17 5.68 -14.82
N ASN A 209 3.61 6.84 -15.11
CA ASN A 209 4.26 7.86 -15.95
C ASN A 209 5.60 8.37 -15.36
N LYS A 210 5.82 8.19 -14.06
CA LYS A 210 7.03 8.63 -13.37
C LYS A 210 8.20 7.66 -13.55
N TYR A 211 7.91 6.36 -13.69
CA TYR A 211 8.88 5.29 -13.79
C TYR A 211 8.87 4.56 -15.14
N GLY A 212 8.40 5.25 -16.20
CA GLY A 212 8.62 4.80 -17.57
C GLY A 212 7.51 3.97 -18.22
N SER A 213 6.33 3.88 -17.61
CA SER A 213 5.18 3.29 -18.30
C SER A 213 4.62 4.29 -19.33
N LYS A 214 4.71 3.92 -20.62
CA LYS A 214 4.13 4.73 -21.72
C LYS A 214 2.71 4.30 -22.11
N VAL A 215 2.01 3.52 -21.29
CA VAL A 215 0.65 3.06 -21.60
C VAL A 215 -0.35 4.19 -21.39
N SER A 216 -0.79 4.80 -22.49
CA SER A 216 -1.71 5.95 -22.49
C SER A 216 -3.14 5.65 -22.07
N GLN A 217 -3.55 4.37 -22.07
CA GLN A 217 -4.92 3.95 -21.75
C GLN A 217 -5.20 3.80 -20.26
N THR A 218 -4.18 3.82 -19.43
CA THR A 218 -4.33 3.61 -17.97
C THR A 218 -4.65 4.93 -17.29
N ARG A 219 -5.86 5.05 -16.74
CA ARG A 219 -6.31 6.26 -16.03
C ARG A 219 -5.54 6.51 -14.73
N HIS A 220 -5.16 5.44 -14.04
CA HIS A 220 -4.48 5.47 -12.75
C HIS A 220 -3.31 4.49 -12.71
N LEU A 221 -2.39 4.70 -11.78
CA LEU A 221 -1.33 3.74 -11.46
C LEU A 221 -1.94 2.39 -11.08
N ALA A 222 -1.58 1.34 -11.80
CA ALA A 222 -2.09 -0.01 -11.54
C ALA A 222 -1.35 -0.68 -10.37
N LEU A 223 -1.35 -0.03 -9.20
CA LEU A 223 -0.78 -0.50 -7.93
C LEU A 223 -1.81 -0.30 -6.81
N MET A 224 -2.06 -1.37 -6.06
CA MET A 224 -2.96 -1.30 -4.90
C MET A 224 -2.41 -2.06 -3.70
N CYS A 225 -2.62 -1.52 -2.50
CA CYS A 225 -2.52 -2.29 -1.26
C CYS A 225 -3.77 -3.17 -1.17
N HIS A 226 -3.63 -4.43 -1.62
CA HIS A 226 -4.75 -5.36 -1.72
C HIS A 226 -5.18 -5.87 -0.35
N LYS A 227 -4.20 -6.16 0.52
CA LYS A 227 -4.46 -6.81 1.80
C LYS A 227 -3.56 -6.26 2.89
N ILE A 228 -4.14 -6.09 4.08
CA ILE A 228 -3.41 -5.86 5.33
C ILE A 228 -3.81 -6.91 6.36
N ALA A 229 -2.84 -7.33 7.19
CA ALA A 229 -3.09 -8.22 8.31
C ALA A 229 -2.26 -7.77 9.52
N PHE A 230 -2.89 -7.72 10.70
CA PHE A 230 -2.28 -7.26 11.94
C PHE A 230 -3.06 -7.77 13.16
N GLU A 231 -2.52 -7.62 14.36
CA GLU A 231 -3.25 -7.89 15.60
C GLU A 231 -4.00 -6.63 16.05
N HIS A 232 -5.27 -6.81 16.45
CA HIS A 232 -6.04 -5.70 16.99
C HIS A 232 -5.32 -5.11 18.22
N PRO A 233 -5.08 -3.76 18.25
CA PRO A 233 -4.19 -3.15 19.24
C PRO A 233 -4.66 -3.28 20.69
N THR A 234 -5.91 -3.61 20.93
CA THR A 234 -6.47 -3.76 22.28
C THR A 234 -6.92 -5.18 22.56
N ARG A 235 -7.64 -5.82 21.63
CA ARG A 235 -8.19 -7.17 21.80
C ARG A 235 -7.19 -8.29 21.54
N ARG A 236 -6.06 -7.98 20.85
CA ARG A 236 -5.00 -8.93 20.48
C ARG A 236 -5.47 -10.09 19.60
N GLU A 237 -6.59 -9.94 18.93
CA GLU A 237 -7.09 -10.88 17.94
C GLU A 237 -6.49 -10.57 16.55
N SER A 238 -6.25 -11.59 15.74
CA SER A 238 -5.77 -11.42 14.38
C SER A 238 -6.87 -10.82 13.50
N MET A 239 -6.52 -9.79 12.74
CA MET A 239 -7.42 -9.11 11.80
C MET A 239 -6.81 -9.09 10.41
N GLN A 240 -7.66 -9.29 9.41
CA GLN A 240 -7.29 -9.23 8.01
C GLN A 240 -8.34 -8.48 7.20
N PHE A 241 -7.90 -7.60 6.31
CA PHE A 241 -8.78 -6.84 5.42
C PHE A 241 -8.23 -6.88 3.99
N THR A 242 -9.13 -7.09 3.03
CA THR A 242 -8.80 -7.13 1.61
C THR A 242 -9.68 -6.17 0.83
N ALA A 243 -9.17 -5.62 -0.27
CA ALA A 243 -9.94 -4.89 -1.26
C ALA A 243 -9.95 -5.66 -2.59
N GLY A 244 -11.09 -5.71 -3.26
CA GLY A 244 -11.23 -6.34 -4.57
C GLY A 244 -10.43 -5.62 -5.66
N LEU A 245 -10.23 -6.29 -6.80
CA LEU A 245 -9.63 -5.66 -7.97
C LEU A 245 -10.56 -4.55 -8.51
N PRO A 246 -10.00 -3.41 -8.92
CA PRO A 246 -10.74 -2.34 -9.58
C PRO A 246 -11.43 -2.81 -10.88
N GLU A 247 -12.51 -2.12 -11.27
CA GLU A 247 -13.26 -2.45 -12.49
C GLU A 247 -12.71 -1.76 -13.75
N GLU A 248 -11.67 -0.94 -13.59
CA GLU A 248 -11.04 -0.18 -14.67
C GLU A 248 -9.85 -0.91 -15.29
N PHE A 249 -9.52 -0.56 -16.55
CA PHE A 249 -8.32 -1.02 -17.21
C PHE A 249 -7.05 -0.58 -16.44
N PRO A 250 -6.03 -1.45 -16.29
CA PRO A 250 -5.90 -2.80 -16.85
C PRO A 250 -6.37 -3.93 -15.91
N TRP A 251 -6.96 -3.62 -14.76
CA TRP A 251 -7.39 -4.58 -13.75
C TRP A 251 -8.53 -5.49 -14.24
N ASP A 252 -9.43 -4.95 -15.06
CA ASP A 252 -10.58 -5.63 -15.65
C ASP A 252 -10.20 -6.90 -16.40
N LYS A 253 -8.98 -6.93 -16.99
CA LYS A 253 -8.43 -8.12 -17.69
C LYS A 253 -8.24 -9.33 -16.77
N PHE A 254 -8.08 -9.12 -15.45
CA PHE A 254 -7.74 -10.14 -14.47
C PHE A 254 -8.91 -10.49 -13.55
N ARG A 255 -10.08 -9.92 -13.81
CA ARG A 255 -11.30 -10.27 -13.10
C ARG A 255 -11.90 -11.52 -13.73
N ARG A 256 -12.08 -12.58 -12.94
CA ARG A 256 -12.88 -13.73 -13.39
C ARG A 256 -14.34 -13.25 -13.53
N PRO A 257 -15.03 -13.60 -14.62
CA PRO A 257 -16.48 -13.37 -14.68
C PRO A 257 -17.12 -14.08 -13.48
N ARG A 258 -18.07 -13.41 -12.85
CA ARG A 258 -18.85 -13.96 -11.73
C ARG A 258 -19.78 -15.04 -12.22
#